data_e5ceba7a9ad1e3f38d78da860ae26b08
#
_entry.id   e5ceba7a9ad1e3f38d78da860ae26b08
#
_cell.length_a   1.000
_cell.length_b   1.000
_cell.length_c   1.000
_cell.angle_alpha   90.00
_cell.angle_beta   90.00
_cell.angle_gamma   90.00
#
_symmetry.space_group_name_H-M   'P 1'
#
loop_
_entity.id
_entity.type
_entity.pdbx_description
1 polymer ?
#
loop_
_entity_poly.entity_id
_entity_poly.type
_entity_poly.pdbx_seq_one_letter_code
_entity_poly.pdbx_strand_id
1 'polypeptide(L)'
;EDRKARIAEEPLATWWKEAKGAADAAMAAEAAPEGHRELARAIEALAFACAITGEAGYADRARAWFTRVDPSKYATGEPKNGVLSDSTAAKDLAFAHDLVGGPVDLLAEVARRMDTYDPGWYRGQKNNWQVRQYSAAGLLALALGDEKLLARSVSRVKLALMYQICDDGAFAEGHAYLTYSAEMYLPFAWALRNAGKEDLFAWEPLAKAHEWSVRSRLPDGRRPNF
;
A
#
# COMPACT_ATOMS: atom_id res chain seq x y z
N GLU A 1 6.12 -21.72 11.14
CA GLU A 1 5.92 -23.04 10.45
C GLU A 1 4.59 -23.08 9.67
N ASP A 2 3.48 -22.66 10.27
CA ASP A 2 2.16 -22.69 9.62
C ASP A 2 2.08 -21.86 8.31
N ARG A 3 2.78 -20.70 8.23
CA ARG A 3 2.78 -19.88 7.01
C ARG A 3 3.43 -20.55 5.81
N LYS A 4 4.52 -21.29 6.04
CA LYS A 4 5.21 -22.04 4.96
C LYS A 4 4.37 -23.20 4.43
N ALA A 5 3.63 -23.87 5.29
CA ALA A 5 2.70 -24.90 4.86
C ALA A 5 1.58 -24.33 3.98
N ARG A 6 1.00 -23.22 4.38
CA ARG A 6 -0.11 -22.57 3.67
C ARG A 6 0.24 -22.06 2.27
N ILE A 7 1.48 -21.59 2.04
CA ILE A 7 1.90 -21.15 0.69
C ILE A 7 2.10 -22.31 -0.30
N ALA A 8 2.06 -23.57 0.15
CA ALA A 8 2.08 -24.74 -0.74
C ALA A 8 0.70 -25.07 -1.30
N GLU A 9 -0.37 -24.43 -0.83
CA GLU A 9 -1.76 -24.68 -1.24
C GLU A 9 -2.25 -23.59 -2.20
N GLU A 10 -3.08 -23.97 -3.20
CA GLU A 10 -3.72 -22.98 -4.07
C GLU A 10 -4.80 -22.17 -3.31
N PRO A 11 -4.99 -20.88 -3.66
CA PRO A 11 -4.28 -20.10 -4.70
C PRO A 11 -2.93 -19.52 -4.25
N LEU A 12 -2.49 -19.74 -3.02
CA LEU A 12 -1.29 -19.13 -2.46
C LEU A 12 -0.01 -19.66 -3.13
N ALA A 13 -0.02 -20.91 -3.58
CA ALA A 13 1.12 -21.52 -4.28
C ALA A 13 1.45 -20.78 -5.59
N THR A 14 0.43 -20.43 -6.37
CA THR A 14 0.60 -19.62 -7.60
C THR A 14 1.13 -18.23 -7.28
N TRP A 15 0.55 -17.53 -6.33
CA TRP A 15 1.00 -16.20 -5.94
C TRP A 15 2.41 -16.19 -5.36
N TRP A 16 2.75 -17.22 -4.57
CA TRP A 16 4.10 -17.38 -4.05
C TRP A 16 5.11 -17.59 -5.17
N LYS A 17 4.79 -18.43 -6.16
CA LYS A 17 5.65 -18.67 -7.33
C LYS A 17 5.95 -17.36 -8.08
N GLU A 18 4.95 -16.50 -8.27
CA GLU A 18 5.12 -15.19 -8.90
C GLU A 18 5.99 -14.26 -8.06
N ALA A 19 5.69 -14.14 -6.77
CA ALA A 19 6.44 -13.28 -5.85
C ALA A 19 7.91 -13.73 -5.72
N LYS A 20 8.13 -15.06 -5.60
CA LYS A 20 9.48 -15.61 -5.55
C LYS A 20 10.23 -15.41 -6.86
N GLY A 21 9.56 -15.60 -8.01
CA GLY A 21 10.15 -15.32 -9.32
C GLY A 21 10.61 -13.88 -9.47
N ALA A 22 9.86 -12.91 -8.97
CA ALA A 22 10.26 -11.50 -8.95
C ALA A 22 11.47 -11.26 -8.05
N ALA A 23 11.52 -11.89 -6.88
CA ALA A 23 12.65 -11.80 -5.97
C ALA A 23 13.92 -12.44 -6.54
N ASP A 24 13.80 -13.62 -7.16
CA ASP A 24 14.93 -14.32 -7.81
C ASP A 24 15.49 -13.49 -8.98
N ALA A 25 14.61 -12.88 -9.77
CA ALA A 25 15.04 -11.96 -10.85
C ALA A 25 15.79 -10.74 -10.28
N ALA A 26 15.32 -10.17 -9.15
CA ALA A 26 16.01 -9.08 -8.47
C ALA A 26 17.37 -9.51 -7.88
N MET A 27 17.46 -10.76 -7.38
CA MET A 27 18.74 -11.32 -6.92
C MET A 27 19.76 -11.50 -8.07
N ALA A 28 19.28 -11.92 -9.23
CA ALA A 28 20.13 -12.17 -10.41
C ALA A 28 20.51 -10.87 -11.16
N ALA A 29 19.83 -9.76 -10.91
CA ALA A 29 20.07 -8.50 -11.59
C ALA A 29 21.46 -7.93 -11.22
N GLU A 30 22.22 -7.46 -12.22
CA GLU A 30 23.53 -6.83 -12.00
C GLU A 30 23.41 -5.48 -11.28
N ALA A 31 22.35 -4.74 -11.54
CA ALA A 31 22.09 -3.42 -10.97
C ALA A 31 20.63 -3.29 -10.45
N ALA A 32 20.45 -2.36 -9.52
CA ALA A 32 19.10 -1.99 -9.07
C ALA A 32 18.35 -1.26 -10.20
N PRO A 33 17.02 -1.40 -10.27
CA PRO A 33 16.19 -0.65 -11.21
C PRO A 33 16.42 0.87 -11.09
N GLU A 34 16.44 1.57 -12.23
CA GLU A 34 16.58 3.04 -12.25
C GLU A 34 15.26 3.74 -11.88
N GLY A 35 14.13 3.17 -12.27
CA GLY A 35 12.81 3.69 -11.93
C GLY A 35 12.51 3.52 -10.44
N HIS A 36 12.09 4.60 -9.77
CA HIS A 36 11.84 4.55 -8.31
C HIS A 36 10.72 3.57 -7.93
N ARG A 37 9.74 3.34 -8.81
CA ARG A 37 8.62 2.43 -8.59
C ARG A 37 9.05 0.97 -8.75
N GLU A 38 9.78 0.69 -9.80
CA GLU A 38 10.37 -0.61 -10.08
C GLU A 38 11.36 -1.00 -8.97
N LEU A 39 12.13 -0.03 -8.50
CA LEU A 39 13.05 -0.20 -7.38
C LEU A 39 12.29 -0.57 -6.08
N ALA A 40 11.25 0.18 -5.72
CA ALA A 40 10.45 -0.09 -4.53
C ALA A 40 9.82 -1.49 -4.58
N ARG A 41 9.23 -1.85 -5.72
CA ARG A 41 8.63 -3.19 -5.93
C ARG A 41 9.66 -4.31 -5.82
N ALA A 42 10.86 -4.11 -6.37
CA ALA A 42 11.93 -5.10 -6.28
C ALA A 42 12.44 -5.27 -4.83
N ILE A 43 12.56 -4.17 -4.07
CA ILE A 43 12.91 -4.20 -2.65
C ILE A 43 11.84 -4.95 -1.85
N GLU A 44 10.54 -4.71 -2.09
CA GLU A 44 9.43 -5.43 -1.44
C GLU A 44 9.50 -6.93 -1.74
N ALA A 45 9.68 -7.32 -3.01
CA ALA A 45 9.76 -8.72 -3.42
C ALA A 45 10.91 -9.46 -2.71
N LEU A 46 12.08 -8.84 -2.62
CA LEU A 46 13.24 -9.36 -1.89
C LEU A 46 12.94 -9.51 -0.39
N ALA A 47 12.38 -8.47 0.23
CA ALA A 47 12.03 -8.49 1.65
C ALA A 47 11.00 -9.58 1.97
N PHE A 48 9.98 -9.71 1.13
CA PHE A 48 8.96 -10.74 1.26
C PHE A 48 9.54 -12.15 1.10
N ALA A 49 10.41 -12.37 0.09
CA ALA A 49 11.07 -13.65 -0.09
C ALA A 49 11.92 -14.03 1.13
N CYS A 50 12.66 -13.08 1.71
CA CYS A 50 13.39 -13.30 2.96
C CYS A 50 12.46 -13.72 4.10
N ALA A 51 11.34 -13.03 4.28
CA ALA A 51 10.38 -13.33 5.36
C ALA A 51 9.77 -14.74 5.25
N ILE A 52 9.59 -15.25 4.03
CA ILE A 52 9.05 -16.59 3.79
C ILE A 52 10.13 -17.66 3.85
N THR A 53 11.27 -17.46 3.18
CA THR A 53 12.32 -18.50 3.06
C THR A 53 13.26 -18.53 4.25
N GLY A 54 13.52 -17.38 4.88
CA GLY A 54 14.56 -17.19 5.89
C GLY A 54 15.96 -17.00 5.29
N GLU A 55 16.08 -16.88 3.96
CA GLU A 55 17.36 -16.71 3.27
C GLU A 55 17.86 -15.26 3.40
N ALA A 56 18.94 -15.05 4.15
CA ALA A 56 19.49 -13.73 4.47
C ALA A 56 19.93 -12.92 3.22
N GLY A 57 20.36 -13.60 2.16
CA GLY A 57 20.79 -12.95 0.92
C GLY A 57 19.73 -12.03 0.30
N TYR A 58 18.44 -12.37 0.41
CA TYR A 58 17.35 -11.49 -0.03
C TYR A 58 17.29 -10.21 0.81
N ALA A 59 17.41 -10.31 2.14
CA ALA A 59 17.42 -9.14 3.02
C ALA A 59 18.62 -8.22 2.76
N ASP A 60 19.80 -8.80 2.56
CA ASP A 60 21.02 -8.04 2.29
C ASP A 60 20.92 -7.27 0.96
N ARG A 61 20.37 -7.92 -0.06
CA ARG A 61 20.11 -7.26 -1.35
C ARG A 61 19.06 -6.16 -1.22
N ALA A 62 17.97 -6.40 -0.50
CA ALA A 62 16.94 -5.40 -0.26
C ALA A 62 17.51 -4.17 0.45
N ARG A 63 18.28 -4.36 1.53
CA ARG A 63 18.94 -3.27 2.26
C ARG A 63 19.92 -2.48 1.40
N ALA A 64 20.71 -3.18 0.57
CA ALA A 64 21.61 -2.52 -0.37
C ALA A 64 20.84 -1.64 -1.37
N TRP A 65 19.69 -2.09 -1.85
CA TRP A 65 18.88 -1.32 -2.80
C TRP A 65 18.09 -0.20 -2.15
N PHE A 66 17.73 -0.31 -0.87
CA PHE A 66 17.15 0.82 -0.13
C PHE A 66 18.01 2.08 -0.18
N THR A 67 19.34 1.96 -0.20
CA THR A 67 20.24 3.11 -0.29
C THR A 67 20.14 3.86 -1.63
N ARG A 68 19.49 3.27 -2.63
CA ARG A 68 19.28 3.86 -3.95
C ARG A 68 17.94 4.59 -4.08
N VAL A 69 17.07 4.49 -3.06
CA VAL A 69 15.79 5.19 -3.06
C VAL A 69 16.03 6.70 -2.95
N ASP A 70 15.50 7.43 -3.92
CA ASP A 70 15.54 8.89 -3.94
C ASP A 70 14.17 9.45 -3.52
N PRO A 71 14.04 9.99 -2.29
CA PRO A 71 12.77 10.56 -1.83
C PRO A 71 12.25 11.69 -2.71
N SER A 72 13.12 12.41 -3.42
CA SER A 72 12.72 13.54 -4.28
C SER A 72 11.81 13.12 -5.45
N LYS A 73 11.79 11.85 -5.79
CA LYS A 73 10.97 11.27 -6.85
C LYS A 73 9.51 11.00 -6.42
N TYR A 74 9.22 11.08 -5.13
CA TYR A 74 7.88 10.80 -4.60
C TYR A 74 7.04 12.06 -4.48
N ALA A 75 5.76 11.96 -4.81
CA ALA A 75 4.78 13.04 -4.71
C ALA A 75 5.26 14.35 -5.38
N THR A 76 5.82 14.23 -6.57
CA THR A 76 6.31 15.39 -7.34
C THR A 76 5.19 16.16 -8.05
N GLY A 77 4.04 15.50 -8.29
CA GLY A 77 2.95 16.02 -9.13
C GLY A 77 3.15 15.81 -10.63
N GLU A 78 4.27 15.23 -11.04
CA GLU A 78 4.58 14.94 -12.43
C GLU A 78 4.90 13.44 -12.63
N PRO A 79 4.24 12.76 -13.56
CA PRO A 79 3.04 13.25 -14.29
C PRO A 79 1.87 13.51 -13.33
N LYS A 80 0.83 14.23 -13.73
CA LYS A 80 -0.30 14.65 -12.89
C LYS A 80 -0.87 13.53 -12.00
N ASN A 81 -0.93 12.30 -12.52
CA ASN A 81 -1.38 11.12 -11.80
C ASN A 81 -0.26 10.31 -11.14
N GLY A 82 0.96 10.81 -11.13
CA GLY A 82 2.15 10.13 -10.58
C GLY A 82 1.99 9.70 -9.14
N VAL A 83 1.32 10.53 -8.32
CA VAL A 83 1.09 10.25 -6.90
C VAL A 83 0.37 8.90 -6.66
N LEU A 84 -0.45 8.41 -7.59
CA LEU A 84 -1.10 7.11 -7.48
C LEU A 84 -0.09 5.96 -7.48
N SER A 85 0.86 6.01 -8.40
CA SER A 85 1.92 5.01 -8.50
C SER A 85 2.97 5.19 -7.40
N ASP A 86 3.25 6.44 -7.00
CA ASP A 86 4.13 6.76 -5.89
C ASP A 86 3.55 6.25 -4.57
N SER A 87 2.22 6.28 -4.40
CA SER A 87 1.54 5.69 -3.25
C SER A 87 1.77 4.17 -3.16
N THR A 88 1.69 3.47 -4.29
CA THR A 88 2.02 2.03 -4.34
C THR A 88 3.47 1.79 -3.97
N ALA A 89 4.41 2.53 -4.58
CA ALA A 89 5.83 2.41 -4.26
C ALA A 89 6.14 2.72 -2.78
N ALA A 90 5.51 3.73 -2.20
CA ALA A 90 5.67 4.06 -0.79
C ALA A 90 5.13 2.96 0.14
N LYS A 91 4.02 2.30 -0.21
CA LYS A 91 3.50 1.11 0.47
C LYS A 91 4.52 -0.04 0.41
N ASP A 92 5.07 -0.30 -0.78
CA ASP A 92 6.04 -1.37 -1.00
C ASP A 92 7.29 -1.16 -0.12
N LEU A 93 7.78 0.08 -0.02
CA LEU A 93 8.88 0.43 0.88
C LEU A 93 8.52 0.25 2.36
N ALA A 94 7.28 0.60 2.77
CA ALA A 94 6.83 0.42 4.15
C ALA A 94 6.84 -1.06 4.54
N PHE A 95 6.32 -1.94 3.69
CA PHE A 95 6.32 -3.39 3.92
C PHE A 95 7.72 -3.97 3.94
N ALA A 96 8.57 -3.55 3.01
CA ALA A 96 9.95 -4.01 2.99
C ALA A 96 10.71 -3.59 4.26
N HIS A 97 10.51 -2.35 4.72
CA HIS A 97 11.12 -1.87 5.96
C HIS A 97 10.67 -2.67 7.19
N ASP A 98 9.39 -2.97 7.30
CA ASP A 98 8.84 -3.79 8.40
C ASP A 98 9.47 -5.20 8.44
N LEU A 99 9.76 -5.78 7.26
CA LEU A 99 10.28 -7.13 7.15
C LEU A 99 11.80 -7.24 7.32
N VAL A 100 12.57 -6.29 6.80
CA VAL A 100 14.04 -6.41 6.76
C VAL A 100 14.79 -5.21 7.30
N GLY A 101 14.10 -4.16 7.72
CA GLY A 101 14.69 -2.87 8.08
C GLY A 101 15.15 -2.07 6.86
N GLY A 102 15.31 -0.77 7.05
CA GLY A 102 15.74 0.16 6.00
C GLY A 102 16.15 1.51 6.59
N PRO A 103 16.62 2.45 5.77
CA PRO A 103 17.09 3.76 6.22
C PRO A 103 15.92 4.65 6.67
N VAL A 104 15.80 4.83 7.98
CA VAL A 104 14.68 5.53 8.65
C VAL A 104 14.51 6.95 8.11
N ASP A 105 15.59 7.74 8.04
CA ASP A 105 15.52 9.14 7.62
C ASP A 105 15.01 9.30 6.16
N LEU A 106 15.42 8.41 5.29
CA LEU A 106 14.99 8.38 3.90
C LEU A 106 13.50 8.08 3.80
N LEU A 107 13.04 7.08 4.53
CA LEU A 107 11.62 6.69 4.55
C LEU A 107 10.75 7.75 5.23
N ALA A 108 11.26 8.42 6.26
CA ALA A 108 10.58 9.56 6.89
C ALA A 108 10.39 10.71 5.90
N GLU A 109 11.37 10.98 5.04
CA GLU A 109 11.22 11.99 3.99
C GLU A 109 10.21 11.56 2.92
N VAL A 110 10.18 10.29 2.49
CA VAL A 110 9.12 9.78 1.60
C VAL A 110 7.76 9.95 2.24
N ALA A 111 7.61 9.56 3.52
CA ALA A 111 6.36 9.68 4.26
C ALA A 111 5.90 11.16 4.37
N ARG A 112 6.82 12.07 4.68
CA ARG A 112 6.55 13.51 4.75
C ARG A 112 6.09 14.05 3.40
N ARG A 113 6.74 13.67 2.30
CA ARG A 113 6.34 14.11 0.95
C ARG A 113 4.95 13.60 0.59
N MET A 114 4.67 12.33 0.85
CA MET A 114 3.34 11.75 0.64
C MET A 114 2.26 12.47 1.47
N ASP A 115 2.56 12.80 2.74
CA ASP A 115 1.62 13.50 3.61
C ASP A 115 1.36 14.95 3.20
N THR A 116 2.40 15.66 2.76
CA THR A 116 2.31 17.10 2.48
C THR A 116 1.90 17.44 1.05
N TYR A 117 1.91 16.48 0.13
CA TYR A 117 1.50 16.73 -1.25
C TYR A 117 0.03 17.15 -1.33
N ASP A 118 -0.21 18.37 -1.72
CA ASP A 118 -1.53 18.94 -1.96
C ASP A 118 -1.48 19.80 -3.25
N PRO A 119 -1.91 19.26 -4.38
CA PRO A 119 -1.92 20.01 -5.64
C PRO A 119 -3.07 21.03 -5.72
N GLY A 120 -3.74 21.33 -4.62
CA GLY A 120 -4.84 22.30 -4.53
C GLY A 120 -6.16 21.82 -5.15
N TRP A 121 -6.11 21.16 -6.30
CA TRP A 121 -7.31 20.64 -6.97
C TRP A 121 -7.90 19.38 -6.31
N TYR A 122 -7.19 18.81 -5.32
CA TYR A 122 -7.71 17.71 -4.50
C TYR A 122 -8.90 18.11 -3.63
N ARG A 123 -8.97 19.38 -3.24
CA ARG A 123 -9.94 19.85 -2.26
C ARG A 123 -11.37 19.71 -2.78
N GLY A 124 -12.18 18.96 -2.05
CA GLY A 124 -13.57 18.69 -2.42
C GLY A 124 -13.78 17.71 -3.56
N GLN A 125 -12.73 17.06 -4.03
CA GLN A 125 -12.83 16.03 -5.07
C GLN A 125 -13.24 14.69 -4.46
N LYS A 126 -14.23 14.04 -5.09
CA LYS A 126 -14.64 12.67 -4.77
C LYS A 126 -13.84 11.69 -5.63
N ASN A 127 -12.56 11.46 -5.26
CA ASN A 127 -11.69 10.56 -6.01
C ASN A 127 -10.80 9.70 -5.09
N ASN A 128 -10.27 8.62 -5.67
CA ASN A 128 -9.46 7.63 -4.97
C ASN A 128 -8.04 8.09 -4.60
N TRP A 129 -7.56 9.21 -5.13
CA TRP A 129 -6.16 9.64 -5.02
C TRP A 129 -5.74 9.92 -3.60
N GLN A 130 -6.58 10.65 -2.85
CA GLN A 130 -6.30 11.00 -1.46
C GLN A 130 -6.30 9.76 -0.56
N VAL A 131 -7.23 8.82 -0.79
CA VAL A 131 -7.27 7.56 -0.03
C VAL A 131 -5.95 6.80 -0.21
N ARG A 132 -5.47 6.67 -1.45
CA ARG A 132 -4.22 5.97 -1.75
C ARG A 132 -3.02 6.66 -1.13
N GLN A 133 -2.92 7.97 -1.32
CA GLN A 133 -1.82 8.79 -0.81
C GLN A 133 -1.70 8.72 0.71
N TYR A 134 -2.80 8.97 1.42
CA TYR A 134 -2.77 9.03 2.89
C TYR A 134 -2.66 7.63 3.52
N SER A 135 -3.16 6.60 2.87
CA SER A 135 -2.90 5.21 3.29
C SER A 135 -1.42 4.86 3.20
N ALA A 136 -0.74 5.28 2.12
CA ALA A 136 0.70 5.07 1.96
C ALA A 136 1.52 5.80 3.03
N ALA A 137 1.20 7.08 3.28
CA ALA A 137 1.82 7.86 4.37
C ALA A 137 1.59 7.20 5.74
N GLY A 138 0.39 6.67 5.97
CA GLY A 138 0.04 5.98 7.20
C GLY A 138 0.78 4.64 7.39
N LEU A 139 0.98 3.87 6.33
CA LEU A 139 1.78 2.64 6.36
C LEU A 139 3.25 2.94 6.69
N LEU A 140 3.84 3.97 6.08
CA LEU A 140 5.18 4.43 6.43
C LEU A 140 5.24 4.93 7.87
N ALA A 141 4.25 5.67 8.33
CA ALA A 141 4.18 6.15 9.72
C ALA A 141 4.15 4.99 10.74
N LEU A 142 3.38 3.93 10.44
CA LEU A 142 3.37 2.70 11.26
C LEU A 142 4.73 2.04 11.29
N ALA A 143 5.34 1.83 10.13
CA ALA A 143 6.64 1.17 10.01
C ALA A 143 7.76 1.96 10.72
N LEU A 144 7.65 3.28 10.76
CA LEU A 144 8.63 4.19 11.39
C LEU A 144 8.31 4.49 12.87
N GLY A 145 7.14 4.11 13.36
CA GLY A 145 6.68 4.48 14.71
C GLY A 145 6.34 5.96 14.87
N ASP A 146 6.04 6.69 13.79
CA ASP A 146 5.64 8.12 13.85
C ASP A 146 4.15 8.25 14.19
N GLU A 147 3.85 8.31 15.48
CA GLU A 147 2.48 8.40 16.00
C GLU A 147 1.74 9.68 15.54
N LYS A 148 2.46 10.79 15.37
CA LYS A 148 1.86 12.06 14.93
C LYS A 148 1.42 12.00 13.48
N LEU A 149 2.28 11.48 12.61
CA LEU A 149 1.96 11.27 11.20
C LEU A 149 0.86 10.22 11.06
N LEU A 150 0.91 9.14 11.86
CA LEU A 150 -0.09 8.09 11.86
C LEU A 150 -1.48 8.62 12.18
N ALA A 151 -1.63 9.35 13.28
CA ALA A 151 -2.92 9.94 13.68
C ALA A 151 -3.49 10.87 12.59
N ARG A 152 -2.62 11.67 11.96
CA ARG A 152 -3.00 12.53 10.85
C ARG A 152 -3.44 11.74 9.62
N SER A 153 -2.71 10.68 9.26
CA SER A 153 -3.03 9.81 8.13
C SER A 153 -4.37 9.10 8.32
N VAL A 154 -4.65 8.57 9.51
CA VAL A 154 -5.94 7.97 9.85
C VAL A 154 -7.09 8.96 9.63
N SER A 155 -6.95 10.17 10.18
CA SER A 155 -7.98 11.21 10.03
C SER A 155 -8.22 11.58 8.56
N ARG A 156 -7.15 11.69 7.77
CA ARG A 156 -7.23 12.03 6.35
C ARG A 156 -7.80 10.89 5.49
N VAL A 157 -7.45 9.65 5.77
CA VAL A 157 -8.04 8.48 5.09
C VAL A 157 -9.54 8.41 5.36
N LYS A 158 -9.97 8.59 6.62
CA LYS A 158 -11.41 8.65 6.96
C LYS A 158 -12.10 9.77 6.22
N LEU A 159 -11.53 10.97 6.22
CA LEU A 159 -12.12 12.12 5.54
C LEU A 159 -12.23 11.88 4.02
N ALA A 160 -11.18 11.35 3.39
CA ALA A 160 -11.18 11.03 1.97
C ALA A 160 -12.21 9.95 1.62
N LEU A 161 -12.37 8.92 2.45
CA LEU A 161 -13.39 7.90 2.28
C LEU A 161 -14.80 8.45 2.49
N MET A 162 -15.02 9.34 3.46
CA MET A 162 -16.32 10.00 3.65
C MET A 162 -16.78 10.81 2.44
N TYR A 163 -15.87 11.38 1.68
CA TYR A 163 -16.24 12.07 0.43
C TYR A 163 -16.66 11.12 -0.69
N GLN A 164 -16.31 9.85 -0.58
CA GLN A 164 -16.56 8.85 -1.63
C GLN A 164 -17.67 7.86 -1.26
N ILE A 165 -17.93 7.67 0.03
CA ILE A 165 -18.95 6.72 0.51
C ILE A 165 -20.24 7.52 0.73
N CYS A 166 -21.31 7.13 0.04
CA CYS A 166 -22.65 7.69 0.22
C CYS A 166 -23.31 7.11 1.49
N ASP A 167 -24.42 7.69 1.92
CA ASP A 167 -25.13 7.30 3.16
C ASP A 167 -25.59 5.83 3.16
N ASP A 168 -25.90 5.28 1.98
CA ASP A 168 -26.28 3.88 1.75
C ASP A 168 -25.07 2.94 1.57
N GLY A 169 -23.85 3.47 1.65
CA GLY A 169 -22.61 2.74 1.44
C GLY A 169 -22.12 2.70 0.00
N ALA A 170 -22.89 3.20 -0.98
CA ALA A 170 -22.44 3.24 -2.35
C ALA A 170 -21.15 4.04 -2.49
N PHE A 171 -20.21 3.55 -3.34
CA PHE A 171 -18.97 4.25 -3.60
C PHE A 171 -19.14 5.16 -4.81
N ALA A 172 -18.86 6.45 -4.64
CA ALA A 172 -19.17 7.49 -5.63
C ALA A 172 -18.55 7.25 -7.03
N GLU A 173 -17.37 6.64 -7.08
CA GLU A 173 -16.69 6.26 -8.31
C GLU A 173 -17.01 4.82 -8.77
N GLY A 174 -17.93 4.11 -8.07
CA GLY A 174 -18.33 2.74 -8.40
C GLY A 174 -17.36 1.65 -7.94
N HIS A 175 -17.66 0.40 -8.32
CA HIS A 175 -16.96 -0.79 -7.84
C HIS A 175 -15.48 -0.87 -8.21
N ALA A 176 -15.14 -0.44 -9.44
CA ALA A 176 -13.75 -0.50 -9.91
C ALA A 176 -12.84 0.36 -9.04
N TYR A 177 -13.29 1.59 -8.73
CA TYR A 177 -12.50 2.50 -7.92
C TYR A 177 -12.57 2.22 -6.42
N LEU A 178 -13.65 1.60 -5.91
CA LEU A 178 -13.65 1.02 -4.57
C LEU A 178 -12.55 -0.03 -4.45
N THR A 179 -12.45 -0.96 -5.41
CA THR A 179 -11.39 -1.98 -5.42
C THR A 179 -10.00 -1.36 -5.53
N TYR A 180 -9.84 -0.40 -6.42
CA TYR A 180 -8.56 0.30 -6.60
C TYR A 180 -8.12 1.09 -5.35
N SER A 181 -9.07 1.69 -4.64
CA SER A 181 -8.80 2.32 -3.33
C SER A 181 -8.46 1.29 -2.26
N ALA A 182 -9.14 0.12 -2.30
CA ALA A 182 -8.97 -0.95 -1.34
C ALA A 182 -7.56 -1.56 -1.36
N GLU A 183 -6.88 -1.55 -2.50
CA GLU A 183 -5.46 -1.97 -2.59
C GLU A 183 -4.53 -1.19 -1.64
N MET A 184 -4.96 -0.01 -1.19
CA MET A 184 -4.18 0.83 -0.31
C MET A 184 -4.76 0.91 1.11
N TYR A 185 -6.08 1.17 1.24
CA TYR A 185 -6.65 1.31 2.58
C TYR A 185 -6.81 -0.02 3.32
N LEU A 186 -7.00 -1.15 2.64
CA LEU A 186 -7.11 -2.44 3.31
C LEU A 186 -5.78 -2.86 3.98
N PRO A 187 -4.63 -2.83 3.30
CA PRO A 187 -3.35 -3.07 3.97
C PRO A 187 -3.12 -2.12 5.15
N PHE A 188 -3.48 -0.83 5.01
CA PHE A 188 -3.36 0.14 6.09
C PHE A 188 -4.29 -0.21 7.28
N ALA A 189 -5.56 -0.53 7.01
CA ALA A 189 -6.50 -0.94 8.05
C ALA A 189 -6.05 -2.21 8.79
N TRP A 190 -5.52 -3.21 8.07
CA TRP A 190 -4.94 -4.41 8.66
C TRP A 190 -3.72 -4.10 9.51
N ALA A 191 -2.81 -3.26 9.03
CA ALA A 191 -1.62 -2.88 9.77
C ALA A 191 -1.98 -2.12 11.06
N LEU A 192 -2.93 -1.17 11.02
CA LEU A 192 -3.47 -0.48 12.18
C LEU A 192 -4.02 -1.44 13.22
N ARG A 193 -4.87 -2.36 12.81
CA ARG A 193 -5.50 -3.35 13.68
C ARG A 193 -4.45 -4.27 14.32
N ASN A 194 -3.50 -4.76 13.53
CA ASN A 194 -2.42 -5.64 14.02
C ASN A 194 -1.48 -4.93 15.00
N ALA A 195 -1.28 -3.63 14.83
CA ALA A 195 -0.51 -2.79 15.74
C ALA A 195 -1.28 -2.40 17.02
N GLY A 196 -2.51 -2.90 17.21
CA GLY A 196 -3.35 -2.56 18.36
C GLY A 196 -3.78 -1.09 18.38
N LYS A 197 -3.81 -0.44 17.22
CA LYS A 197 -4.26 0.94 17.03
C LYS A 197 -5.76 0.97 16.73
N GLU A 198 -6.21 1.84 15.85
CA GLU A 198 -7.61 1.95 15.47
C GLU A 198 -8.06 0.80 14.55
N ASP A 199 -9.26 0.24 14.79
CA ASP A 199 -9.89 -0.73 13.89
C ASP A 199 -10.79 -0.03 12.86
N LEU A 200 -10.25 0.28 11.68
CA LEU A 200 -11.01 0.89 10.60
C LEU A 200 -12.11 -0.02 10.04
N PHE A 201 -12.05 -1.34 10.24
CA PHE A 201 -13.11 -2.26 9.81
C PHE A 201 -14.37 -2.11 10.65
N ALA A 202 -14.24 -1.65 11.90
CA ALA A 202 -15.36 -1.34 12.77
C ALA A 202 -15.97 0.06 12.51
N TRP A 203 -15.35 0.88 11.64
CA TRP A 203 -15.85 2.19 11.29
C TRP A 203 -17.04 2.06 10.33
N GLU A 204 -18.22 2.52 10.76
CA GLU A 204 -19.51 2.29 10.09
C GLU A 204 -19.52 2.64 8.58
N PRO A 205 -19.02 3.80 8.11
CA PRO A 205 -19.03 4.10 6.68
C PRO A 205 -18.29 3.06 5.84
N LEU A 206 -17.13 2.58 6.31
CA LEU A 206 -16.34 1.58 5.60
C LEU A 206 -17.04 0.21 5.61
N ALA A 207 -17.65 -0.18 6.73
CA ALA A 207 -18.44 -1.40 6.82
C ALA A 207 -19.62 -1.38 5.84
N LYS A 208 -20.35 -0.26 5.74
CA LYS A 208 -21.42 -0.05 4.75
C LYS A 208 -20.93 -0.15 3.31
N ALA A 209 -19.76 0.41 2.99
CA ALA A 209 -19.21 0.34 1.64
C ALA A 209 -18.85 -1.10 1.23
N HIS A 210 -18.32 -1.88 2.16
CA HIS A 210 -18.07 -3.30 1.91
C HIS A 210 -19.36 -4.10 1.76
N GLU A 211 -20.36 -3.85 2.58
CA GLU A 211 -21.68 -4.47 2.47
C GLU A 211 -22.36 -4.12 1.14
N TRP A 212 -22.34 -2.85 0.74
CA TRP A 212 -22.80 -2.40 -0.57
C TRP A 212 -22.08 -3.15 -1.71
N SER A 213 -20.77 -3.30 -1.63
CA SER A 213 -19.98 -4.03 -2.63
C SER A 213 -20.39 -5.51 -2.78
N VAL A 214 -20.89 -6.13 -1.71
CA VAL A 214 -21.40 -7.51 -1.75
C VAL A 214 -22.84 -7.55 -2.30
N ARG A 215 -23.71 -6.67 -1.80
CA ARG A 215 -25.14 -6.64 -2.17
C ARG A 215 -25.38 -6.22 -3.61
N SER A 216 -24.53 -5.38 -4.18
CA SER A 216 -24.67 -4.88 -5.55
C SER A 216 -24.03 -5.77 -6.61
N ARG A 217 -23.67 -7.02 -6.26
CA ARG A 217 -23.22 -8.01 -7.26
C ARG A 217 -24.37 -8.46 -8.16
N LEU A 218 -24.05 -8.75 -9.41
CA LEU A 218 -24.96 -9.38 -10.35
C LEU A 218 -25.28 -10.81 -9.89
N PRO A 219 -26.41 -11.42 -10.34
CA PRO A 219 -26.78 -12.78 -9.99
C PRO A 219 -25.71 -13.84 -10.27
N ASP A 220 -24.82 -13.59 -11.24
CA ASP A 220 -23.69 -14.45 -11.57
C ASP A 220 -22.44 -14.18 -10.70
N GLY A 221 -22.54 -13.31 -9.69
CA GLY A 221 -21.47 -12.94 -8.77
C GLY A 221 -20.49 -11.88 -9.32
N ARG A 222 -20.62 -11.48 -10.58
CA ARG A 222 -19.80 -10.39 -11.14
C ARG A 222 -20.16 -9.05 -10.51
N ARG A 223 -19.21 -8.13 -10.54
CA ARG A 223 -19.48 -6.72 -10.17
C ARG A 223 -20.02 -5.98 -11.38
N PRO A 224 -21.00 -5.07 -11.20
CA PRO A 224 -21.39 -4.16 -12.26
C PRO A 224 -20.18 -3.35 -12.74
N ASN A 225 -20.09 -3.17 -14.04
CA ASN A 225 -18.96 -2.47 -14.66
C ASN A 225 -19.47 -1.11 -15.15
N PHE A 226 -19.45 -0.13 -14.27
CA PHE A 226 -19.71 1.28 -14.58
C PHE A 226 -18.66 2.15 -13.96
#